data_a325912ed586f326fced1f33c2f66090
#
_entry.id   a325912ed586f326fced1f33c2f66090
#
_cell.length_a   1.000
_cell.length_b   1.000
_cell.length_c   1.000
_cell.angle_alpha   90.00
_cell.angle_beta   90.00
_cell.angle_gamma   90.00
#
_symmetry.space_group_name_H-M   'P 1'
#
loop_
_entity.id
_entity.type
_entity.pdbx_description
1 polymer ?
#
loop_
_entity_poly.entity_id
_entity_poly.type
_entity_poly.pdbx_seq_one_letter_code
_entity_poly.pdbx_strand_id
1 'polypeptide(L)'
;MRGLKVRKLLAGLAILGLLAAACAEENPVVPAASPSAGETAADCAKGVTTYVNPGTLTVGTDNPAYPPYFQGGAAQDSQWKLNDPGTGKGFESAVAYAVSGAMGFSPDNVQWVVAPFNQTYAPGAKSWDFAIEQISYSTKRAMAVDFSESYYDVNQALVAVKGTPITSATSLADLQGYTLAAPTGTTSYDYIVDVIKPTKEPGAFSTLSDTVAAINAHQVDGIVVDLPTALYIADPFVQEVKNSVVVGQFPTVGTPEHFGMTFIKGNPVVGCVNQALAELKSDGTLQAITTKWLSEKTNVGSVPVFSTS
;
A
#
# COMPACT_ATOMS: atom_id res chain seq x y z
N MET A 1 -17.14 -59.02 70.69
CA MET A 1 -16.77 -58.48 72.00
C MET A 1 -16.01 -57.21 71.84
N ARG A 2 -16.47 -56.16 72.50
CA ARG A 2 -15.76 -54.91 72.92
C ARG A 2 -14.86 -54.26 71.83
N GLY A 3 -15.08 -53.16 71.20
CA GLY A 3 -15.56 -51.88 71.76
C GLY A 3 -14.40 -51.09 72.33
N LEU A 4 -13.84 -50.18 71.55
CA LEU A 4 -13.27 -48.96 72.15
C LEU A 4 -13.26 -47.80 71.13
N LYS A 5 -13.96 -46.75 71.54
CA LYS A 5 -13.95 -45.42 70.95
C LYS A 5 -12.69 -44.72 71.39
N VAL A 6 -11.96 -44.04 70.51
CA VAL A 6 -11.09 -42.95 70.91
C VAL A 6 -11.20 -41.77 69.91
N ARG A 7 -11.23 -40.65 70.52
CA ARG A 7 -11.63 -39.28 70.12
C ARG A 7 -10.71 -38.61 69.07
N LYS A 8 -11.37 -37.72 68.35
CA LYS A 8 -10.81 -36.69 67.47
C LYS A 8 -9.81 -35.83 68.18
N LEU A 9 -8.69 -35.50 67.48
CA LEU A 9 -7.97 -34.26 67.70
C LEU A 9 -7.68 -33.70 66.31
N LEU A 10 -8.26 -32.53 66.10
CA LEU A 10 -7.98 -31.64 64.96
C LEU A 10 -6.64 -30.93 65.20
N ALA A 11 -5.67 -31.09 64.33
CA ALA A 11 -4.53 -30.17 64.21
C ALA A 11 -4.57 -29.59 62.82
N GLY A 12 -4.97 -28.34 62.76
CA GLY A 12 -4.92 -27.55 61.53
C GLY A 12 -3.46 -27.21 61.17
N LEU A 13 -3.09 -27.59 59.96
CA LEU A 13 -1.85 -27.11 59.33
C LEU A 13 -2.25 -26.11 58.25
N ALA A 14 -2.06 -24.82 58.56
CA ALA A 14 -2.20 -23.73 57.60
C ALA A 14 -0.99 -23.77 56.65
N ILE A 15 -1.20 -24.24 55.45
CA ILE A 15 -0.22 -24.08 54.36
C ILE A 15 -0.44 -22.73 53.75
N LEU A 16 0.52 -21.81 54.04
CA LEU A 16 0.64 -20.49 53.41
C LEU A 16 1.18 -20.71 51.98
N GLY A 17 0.28 -20.77 51.00
CA GLY A 17 0.68 -20.76 49.60
C GLY A 17 1.14 -19.34 49.18
N LEU A 18 2.45 -19.15 48.97
CA LEU A 18 2.99 -18.01 48.27
C LEU A 18 2.58 -18.12 46.80
N LEU A 19 1.57 -17.37 46.40
CA LEU A 19 1.30 -17.05 45.00
C LEU A 19 2.37 -16.02 44.56
N ALA A 20 3.39 -16.50 43.87
CA ALA A 20 4.27 -15.63 43.08
C ALA A 20 3.44 -15.11 41.90
N ALA A 21 2.90 -13.90 42.02
CA ALA A 21 2.38 -13.15 40.88
C ALA A 21 3.58 -12.76 40.02
N ALA A 22 3.81 -13.48 38.91
CA ALA A 22 4.66 -13.01 37.82
C ALA A 22 3.93 -11.85 37.18
N CYS A 23 4.31 -10.62 37.54
CA CYS A 23 3.96 -9.44 36.74
C CYS A 23 4.68 -9.59 35.40
N ALA A 24 3.97 -10.02 34.37
CA ALA A 24 4.38 -9.72 33.01
C ALA A 24 4.26 -8.20 32.88
N GLU A 25 5.39 -7.51 32.77
CA GLU A 25 5.41 -6.12 32.32
C GLU A 25 4.90 -6.11 30.86
N GLU A 26 3.62 -5.85 30.69
CA GLU A 26 3.10 -5.38 29.42
C GLU A 26 3.75 -4.00 29.17
N ASN A 27 4.70 -3.94 28.24
CA ASN A 27 5.17 -2.66 27.74
C ASN A 27 3.93 -1.90 27.23
N PRO A 28 3.63 -0.71 27.78
CA PRO A 28 2.52 0.08 27.29
C PRO A 28 2.85 0.44 25.83
N VAL A 29 2.00 -0.03 24.90
CA VAL A 29 1.96 0.51 23.53
C VAL A 29 1.56 1.97 23.72
N VAL A 30 2.56 2.87 23.68
CA VAL A 30 2.32 4.30 23.67
C VAL A 30 1.64 4.59 22.34
N PRO A 31 0.36 5.03 22.33
CA PRO A 31 -0.26 5.47 21.08
C PRO A 31 0.61 6.59 20.50
N ALA A 32 0.88 6.56 19.19
CA ALA A 32 1.52 7.68 18.52
C ALA A 32 0.76 8.95 18.92
N ALA A 33 1.46 9.90 19.52
CA ALA A 33 0.85 11.14 20.00
C ALA A 33 0.20 11.83 18.80
N SER A 34 -1.11 12.06 18.87
CA SER A 34 -1.77 12.95 17.91
C SER A 34 -1.10 14.32 18.02
N PRO A 35 -0.68 14.95 16.91
CA PRO A 35 -0.02 16.25 16.97
C PRO A 35 -0.92 17.27 17.67
N SER A 36 -0.32 18.12 18.48
CA SER A 36 -1.03 19.20 19.17
C SER A 36 -1.52 20.21 18.14
N ALA A 37 -2.73 20.74 18.31
CA ALA A 37 -3.29 21.74 17.41
C ALA A 37 -2.36 22.98 17.36
N GLY A 38 -1.77 23.24 16.17
CA GLY A 38 -0.86 24.37 15.93
C GLY A 38 0.59 24.00 15.64
N GLU A 39 0.98 22.72 15.72
CA GLU A 39 2.31 22.25 15.35
C GLU A 39 2.35 21.96 13.83
N THR A 40 3.38 22.45 13.14
CA THR A 40 3.57 22.16 11.70
C THR A 40 4.23 20.81 11.51
N ALA A 41 4.10 20.22 10.30
CA ALA A 41 4.81 19.00 9.94
C ALA A 41 6.33 19.15 10.12
N ALA A 42 6.88 20.33 9.84
CA ALA A 42 8.30 20.64 10.03
C ALA A 42 8.70 20.67 11.52
N ASP A 43 7.85 21.16 12.40
CA ASP A 43 8.13 21.17 13.84
C ASP A 43 8.04 19.75 14.42
N CYS A 44 7.05 18.95 13.99
CA CYS A 44 6.94 17.55 14.30
C CYS A 44 8.23 16.80 13.86
N ALA A 45 8.68 16.99 12.62
CA ALA A 45 9.84 16.31 12.06
C ALA A 45 11.16 16.61 12.80
N LYS A 46 11.33 17.84 13.33
CA LYS A 46 12.50 18.20 14.17
C LYS A 46 12.55 17.42 15.47
N GLY A 47 11.40 17.02 16.00
CA GLY A 47 11.29 16.21 17.22
C GLY A 47 11.65 14.73 17.05
N VAL A 48 11.68 14.24 15.81
CA VAL A 48 11.98 12.83 15.50
C VAL A 48 13.49 12.59 15.53
N THR A 49 13.92 11.60 16.31
CA THR A 49 15.34 11.21 16.44
C THR A 49 15.65 9.84 15.83
N THR A 50 14.64 9.18 15.26
CA THR A 50 14.70 7.77 14.81
C THR A 50 14.77 7.63 13.28
N TYR A 51 15.18 8.68 12.56
CA TYR A 51 15.44 8.56 11.12
C TYR A 51 16.54 7.52 10.85
N VAL A 52 16.38 6.76 9.75
CA VAL A 52 17.39 5.78 9.32
C VAL A 52 18.77 6.45 9.16
N ASN A 53 18.79 7.63 8.57
CA ASN A 53 19.98 8.45 8.43
C ASN A 53 19.72 9.83 9.05
N PRO A 54 20.45 10.24 10.10
CA PRO A 54 20.26 11.54 10.73
C PRO A 54 20.37 12.71 9.73
N GLY A 55 19.37 13.58 9.71
CA GLY A 55 19.33 14.75 8.83
C GLY A 55 18.89 14.46 7.38
N THR A 56 18.57 13.21 7.06
CA THR A 56 18.13 12.75 5.75
C THR A 56 16.82 11.99 5.88
N LEU A 57 15.88 12.22 4.97
CA LEU A 57 14.66 11.42 4.87
C LEU A 57 14.88 10.32 3.82
N THR A 58 14.89 9.07 4.27
CA THR A 58 15.12 7.91 3.41
C THR A 58 13.79 7.33 2.96
N VAL A 59 13.52 7.37 1.65
CA VAL A 59 12.27 6.92 1.04
C VAL A 59 12.49 5.64 0.24
N GLY A 60 11.65 4.64 0.48
CA GLY A 60 11.68 3.36 -0.22
C GLY A 60 10.66 3.30 -1.37
N THR A 61 11.06 2.74 -2.52
CA THR A 61 10.16 2.34 -3.61
C THR A 61 10.73 1.16 -4.39
N ASP A 62 9.91 0.48 -5.19
CA ASP A 62 10.35 -0.70 -5.97
C ASP A 62 11.24 -0.31 -7.17
N ASN A 63 11.85 -1.33 -7.74
CA ASN A 63 12.70 -1.20 -8.90
C ASN A 63 12.46 -2.36 -9.90
N PRO A 64 11.78 -2.10 -11.02
CA PRO A 64 11.59 -0.81 -11.70
C PRO A 64 10.50 0.09 -11.10
N ALA A 65 10.78 1.39 -11.03
CA ALA A 65 9.79 2.41 -10.67
C ALA A 65 8.98 2.82 -11.91
N TYR A 66 7.67 2.45 -11.92
CA TYR A 66 6.83 2.56 -13.11
C TYR A 66 6.10 3.90 -13.24
N PRO A 67 5.87 4.39 -14.49
CA PRO A 67 4.90 5.45 -14.74
C PRO A 67 3.46 4.96 -14.46
N PRO A 68 2.51 5.86 -14.16
CA PRO A 68 2.65 7.32 -14.06
C PRO A 68 3.22 7.79 -12.71
N TYR A 69 3.55 6.87 -11.82
CA TYR A 69 3.97 7.15 -10.44
C TYR A 69 5.39 7.72 -10.37
N PHE A 70 6.28 7.22 -11.23
CA PHE A 70 7.66 7.66 -11.36
C PHE A 70 7.99 7.91 -12.83
N GLN A 71 8.66 9.03 -13.15
CA GLN A 71 9.02 9.42 -14.50
C GLN A 71 10.38 10.13 -14.53
N GLY A 72 10.90 10.35 -15.73
CA GLY A 72 12.13 11.11 -15.93
C GLY A 72 13.30 10.28 -16.43
N GLY A 73 13.10 8.95 -16.50
CA GLY A 73 14.15 8.02 -16.87
C GLY A 73 15.19 7.80 -15.76
N ALA A 74 16.05 6.84 -15.94
CA ALA A 74 17.19 6.55 -15.08
C ALA A 74 18.48 6.72 -15.86
N ALA A 75 19.54 7.19 -15.20
CA ALA A 75 20.88 7.23 -15.80
C ALA A 75 21.39 5.81 -16.07
N GLN A 76 22.24 5.66 -17.08
CA GLN A 76 22.73 4.36 -17.55
C GLN A 76 23.43 3.55 -16.44
N ASP A 77 24.14 4.22 -15.54
CA ASP A 77 24.87 3.59 -14.43
C ASP A 77 24.14 3.70 -13.10
N SER A 78 22.85 4.07 -13.12
CA SER A 78 22.00 4.14 -11.93
C SER A 78 21.61 2.75 -11.44
N GLN A 79 21.32 2.63 -10.13
CA GLN A 79 20.66 1.43 -9.59
C GLN A 79 19.23 1.26 -10.15
N TRP A 80 18.59 2.34 -10.62
CA TRP A 80 17.21 2.37 -11.10
C TRP A 80 17.14 1.86 -12.54
N LYS A 81 16.22 0.91 -12.79
CA LYS A 81 16.12 0.22 -14.10
C LYS A 81 15.30 1.00 -15.13
N LEU A 82 14.30 1.77 -14.72
CA LEU A 82 13.36 2.44 -15.62
C LEU A 82 13.29 3.93 -15.34
N ASN A 83 12.91 4.32 -14.14
CA ASN A 83 12.88 5.70 -13.69
C ASN A 83 13.62 5.86 -12.38
N ASP A 84 14.31 6.98 -12.23
CA ASP A 84 14.91 7.40 -10.97
C ASP A 84 13.86 8.19 -10.17
N PRO A 85 13.41 7.69 -9.00
CA PRO A 85 12.44 8.41 -8.18
C PRO A 85 12.98 9.75 -7.66
N GLY A 86 14.31 9.94 -7.63
CA GLY A 86 14.94 11.19 -7.23
C GLY A 86 14.70 12.36 -8.20
N THR A 87 14.09 12.12 -9.37
CA THR A 87 13.82 13.19 -10.36
C THR A 87 12.72 14.18 -9.93
N GLY A 88 11.91 13.85 -8.93
CA GLY A 88 10.70 14.61 -8.57
C GLY A 88 9.58 14.53 -9.61
N LYS A 89 9.71 13.65 -10.61
CA LYS A 89 8.75 13.48 -11.70
C LYS A 89 7.94 12.20 -11.54
N GLY A 90 6.65 12.29 -11.85
CA GLY A 90 5.67 11.23 -11.58
C GLY A 90 4.88 11.50 -10.31
N PHE A 91 3.75 10.83 -10.16
CA PHE A 91 2.80 11.11 -9.09
C PHE A 91 3.42 10.91 -7.71
N GLU A 92 3.95 9.73 -7.43
CA GLU A 92 4.47 9.40 -6.09
C GLU A 92 5.82 10.05 -5.79
N SER A 93 6.68 10.22 -6.81
CA SER A 93 7.88 11.02 -6.62
C SER A 93 7.52 12.45 -6.21
N ALA A 94 6.57 13.10 -6.89
CA ALA A 94 6.12 14.45 -6.55
C ALA A 94 5.46 14.52 -5.16
N VAL A 95 4.64 13.53 -4.78
CA VAL A 95 4.02 13.45 -3.44
C VAL A 95 5.10 13.32 -2.36
N ALA A 96 6.08 12.41 -2.55
CA ALA A 96 7.16 12.21 -1.59
C ALA A 96 7.97 13.50 -1.37
N TYR A 97 8.30 14.22 -2.44
CA TYR A 97 9.02 15.50 -2.32
C TYR A 97 8.16 16.60 -1.70
N ALA A 98 6.85 16.65 -1.98
CA ALA A 98 5.95 17.60 -1.34
C ALA A 98 5.83 17.33 0.18
N VAL A 99 5.65 16.08 0.57
CA VAL A 99 5.64 15.66 1.99
C VAL A 99 6.97 15.99 2.66
N SER A 100 8.10 15.63 2.03
CA SER A 100 9.43 15.93 2.56
C SER A 100 9.65 17.44 2.75
N GLY A 101 9.21 18.24 1.78
CA GLY A 101 9.28 19.72 1.87
C GLY A 101 8.43 20.28 3.01
N ALA A 102 7.20 19.80 3.19
CA ALA A 102 6.34 20.19 4.31
C ALA A 102 6.96 19.80 5.68
N MET A 103 7.68 18.68 5.72
CA MET A 103 8.44 18.24 6.89
C MET A 103 9.76 19.01 7.08
N GLY A 104 10.12 19.96 6.18
CA GLY A 104 11.31 20.81 6.30
C GLY A 104 12.59 20.21 5.72
N PHE A 105 12.53 19.10 5.00
CA PHE A 105 13.67 18.53 4.29
C PHE A 105 13.86 19.22 2.94
N SER A 106 15.10 19.63 2.63
CA SER A 106 15.44 20.06 1.28
C SER A 106 15.47 18.85 0.32
N PRO A 107 15.30 19.04 -0.99
CA PRO A 107 15.40 17.93 -1.96
C PRO A 107 16.72 17.15 -1.86
N ASP A 108 17.84 17.81 -1.56
CA ASP A 108 19.15 17.19 -1.41
C ASP A 108 19.24 16.27 -0.18
N ASN A 109 18.35 16.45 0.78
CA ASN A 109 18.25 15.63 1.99
C ASN A 109 17.16 14.54 1.88
N VAL A 110 16.67 14.24 0.67
CA VAL A 110 15.80 13.11 0.38
C VAL A 110 16.60 12.03 -0.33
N GLN A 111 16.74 10.89 0.29
CA GLN A 111 17.46 9.75 -0.26
C GLN A 111 16.49 8.62 -0.64
N TRP A 112 16.65 8.10 -1.87
CA TRP A 112 15.84 6.98 -2.33
C TRP A 112 16.59 5.66 -2.25
N VAL A 113 15.89 4.62 -1.78
CA VAL A 113 16.40 3.25 -1.68
C VAL A 113 15.43 2.27 -2.32
N VAL A 114 15.96 1.16 -2.84
CA VAL A 114 15.13 0.08 -3.38
C VAL A 114 14.45 -0.65 -2.23
N ALA A 115 13.13 -0.69 -2.28
CA ALA A 115 12.26 -1.38 -1.33
C ALA A 115 11.31 -2.30 -2.11
N PRO A 116 11.60 -3.61 -2.23
CA PRO A 116 10.72 -4.53 -2.95
C PRO A 116 9.30 -4.53 -2.38
N PHE A 117 8.29 -4.48 -3.24
CA PHE A 117 6.87 -4.30 -2.87
C PHE A 117 6.44 -5.12 -1.65
N ASN A 118 6.68 -6.43 -1.67
CA ASN A 118 6.29 -7.30 -0.57
C ASN A 118 7.01 -7.01 0.75
N GLN A 119 8.15 -6.33 0.72
CA GLN A 119 8.88 -5.93 1.92
C GLN A 119 8.35 -4.64 2.54
N THR A 120 7.65 -3.80 1.77
CA THR A 120 7.11 -2.53 2.28
C THR A 120 6.07 -2.74 3.37
N TYR A 121 5.29 -3.82 3.31
CA TYR A 121 4.28 -4.19 4.31
C TYR A 121 4.59 -5.48 5.10
N ALA A 122 5.76 -6.09 4.91
CA ALA A 122 6.22 -7.19 5.75
C ALA A 122 6.60 -6.69 7.16
N PRO A 123 6.47 -7.51 8.22
CA PRO A 123 6.95 -7.12 9.55
C PRO A 123 8.49 -7.04 9.61
N GLY A 124 9.02 -6.32 10.60
CA GLY A 124 10.46 -6.23 10.88
C GLY A 124 11.10 -4.92 10.45
N ALA A 125 12.41 -4.83 10.66
CA ALA A 125 13.21 -3.63 10.41
C ALA A 125 13.17 -3.21 8.94
N LYS A 126 13.27 -1.91 8.70
CA LYS A 126 13.29 -1.27 7.38
C LYS A 126 14.58 -0.47 7.21
N SER A 127 15.05 -0.37 5.98
CA SER A 127 16.17 0.50 5.59
C SER A 127 15.70 1.86 5.07
N TRP A 128 14.46 2.22 5.34
CA TRP A 128 13.82 3.48 4.93
C TRP A 128 12.94 4.02 6.06
N ASP A 129 12.70 5.32 6.05
CA ASP A 129 11.81 5.99 7.00
C ASP A 129 10.35 5.76 6.64
N PHE A 130 10.01 5.84 5.34
CA PHE A 130 8.74 5.35 4.80
C PHE A 130 8.91 4.80 3.38
N ALA A 131 7.99 3.94 2.96
CA ALA A 131 7.89 3.51 1.57
C ALA A 131 6.63 4.08 0.90
N ILE A 132 6.74 4.41 -0.39
CA ILE A 132 5.66 4.89 -1.25
C ILE A 132 5.73 4.15 -2.58
N GLU A 133 4.67 3.35 -2.88
CA GLU A 133 4.68 2.42 -4.01
C GLU A 133 3.29 1.81 -4.24
N GLN A 134 2.29 2.65 -4.45
CA GLN A 134 0.89 2.23 -4.65
C GLN A 134 0.43 1.20 -3.59
N ILE A 135 0.83 1.42 -2.33
CA ILE A 135 0.56 0.46 -1.26
C ILE A 135 -0.84 0.70 -0.73
N SER A 136 -1.79 -0.10 -1.20
CA SER A 136 -3.16 -0.05 -0.70
C SER A 136 -3.23 -0.44 0.77
N TYR A 137 -3.95 0.37 1.53
CA TYR A 137 -4.26 0.04 2.92
C TYR A 137 -5.11 -1.24 2.98
N SER A 138 -4.77 -2.13 3.91
CA SER A 138 -5.64 -3.20 4.36
C SER A 138 -5.40 -3.47 5.85
N THR A 139 -6.43 -3.92 6.55
CA THR A 139 -6.32 -4.29 7.96
C THR A 139 -5.26 -5.37 8.19
N LYS A 140 -5.10 -6.30 7.24
CA LYS A 140 -4.07 -7.35 7.27
C LYS A 140 -2.65 -6.75 7.23
N ARG A 141 -2.38 -5.81 6.31
CA ARG A 141 -1.09 -5.13 6.22
C ARG A 141 -0.83 -4.24 7.43
N ALA A 142 -1.87 -3.55 7.92
CA ALA A 142 -1.79 -2.67 9.09
C ALA A 142 -1.50 -3.39 10.43
N MET A 143 -1.65 -4.72 10.48
CA MET A 143 -1.15 -5.50 11.62
C MET A 143 0.38 -5.55 11.70
N ALA A 144 1.06 -5.50 10.56
CA ALA A 144 2.52 -5.66 10.48
C ALA A 144 3.29 -4.34 10.38
N VAL A 145 2.70 -3.31 9.81
CA VAL A 145 3.30 -1.98 9.56
C VAL A 145 2.32 -0.87 9.93
N ASP A 146 2.82 0.36 10.08
CA ASP A 146 1.95 1.53 10.15
C ASP A 146 1.73 2.11 8.76
N PHE A 147 0.58 2.73 8.57
CA PHE A 147 0.21 3.46 7.36
C PHE A 147 0.03 4.94 7.65
N SER A 148 0.37 5.77 6.68
CA SER A 148 -0.11 7.15 6.68
C SER A 148 -1.60 7.22 6.41
N GLU A 149 -2.19 8.42 6.59
CA GLU A 149 -3.44 8.79 5.96
C GLU A 149 -3.35 8.64 4.44
N SER A 150 -4.54 8.51 3.78
CA SER A 150 -4.63 8.40 2.31
C SER A 150 -3.94 9.58 1.63
N TYR A 151 -3.09 9.27 0.64
CA TYR A 151 -2.64 10.29 -0.33
C TYR A 151 -3.34 10.16 -1.69
N TYR A 152 -4.06 9.05 -1.95
CA TYR A 152 -4.84 8.82 -3.16
C TYR A 152 -5.89 7.73 -2.95
N ASP A 153 -7.13 8.02 -3.27
CA ASP A 153 -8.21 7.03 -3.28
C ASP A 153 -8.26 6.37 -4.66
N VAL A 154 -8.30 5.05 -4.70
CA VAL A 154 -8.12 4.26 -5.91
C VAL A 154 -9.21 3.21 -6.07
N ASN A 155 -9.59 2.94 -7.33
CA ASN A 155 -10.35 1.76 -7.71
C ASN A 155 -9.46 0.79 -8.49
N GLN A 156 -9.80 -0.49 -8.45
CA GLN A 156 -9.24 -1.51 -9.33
C GLN A 156 -9.90 -1.43 -10.72
N ALA A 157 -9.20 -1.83 -11.77
CA ALA A 157 -9.71 -1.81 -13.14
C ALA A 157 -9.28 -3.05 -13.94
N LEU A 158 -10.08 -3.38 -14.94
CA LEU A 158 -9.83 -4.48 -15.88
C LEU A 158 -9.21 -3.96 -17.18
N VAL A 159 -8.07 -4.52 -17.56
CA VAL A 159 -7.45 -4.34 -18.87
C VAL A 159 -7.58 -5.63 -19.68
N ALA A 160 -8.01 -5.51 -20.93
CA ALA A 160 -8.12 -6.65 -21.85
C ALA A 160 -7.70 -6.26 -23.27
N VAL A 161 -7.40 -7.26 -24.10
CA VAL A 161 -7.08 -7.06 -25.53
C VAL A 161 -8.36 -6.70 -26.29
N LYS A 162 -8.33 -5.65 -27.10
CA LYS A 162 -9.47 -5.19 -27.90
C LYS A 162 -10.02 -6.30 -28.81
N GLY A 163 -11.35 -6.37 -28.90
CA GLY A 163 -12.04 -7.32 -29.74
C GLY A 163 -12.16 -8.74 -29.16
N THR A 164 -11.64 -8.97 -27.95
CA THR A 164 -11.91 -10.21 -27.22
C THR A 164 -13.26 -10.16 -26.52
N PRO A 165 -13.95 -11.30 -26.28
CA PRO A 165 -15.29 -11.32 -25.69
C PRO A 165 -15.40 -10.61 -24.34
N ILE A 166 -14.36 -10.66 -23.50
CA ILE A 166 -14.34 -10.02 -22.18
C ILE A 166 -14.51 -8.49 -22.24
N THR A 167 -14.20 -7.85 -23.39
CA THR A 167 -14.38 -6.40 -23.57
C THR A 167 -15.83 -5.95 -23.61
N SER A 168 -16.78 -6.89 -23.70
CA SER A 168 -18.21 -6.63 -23.63
C SER A 168 -18.80 -6.82 -22.23
N ALA A 169 -18.00 -7.20 -21.24
CA ALA A 169 -18.44 -7.37 -19.86
C ALA A 169 -18.88 -6.02 -19.26
N THR A 170 -20.00 -6.03 -18.53
CA THR A 170 -20.56 -4.85 -17.86
C THR A 170 -20.83 -5.08 -16.38
N SER A 171 -20.70 -6.33 -15.92
CA SER A 171 -20.93 -6.73 -14.54
C SER A 171 -19.82 -7.65 -14.02
N LEU A 172 -19.73 -7.80 -12.70
CA LEU A 172 -18.84 -8.78 -12.08
C LEU A 172 -19.19 -10.22 -12.47
N ALA A 173 -20.48 -10.49 -12.67
CA ALA A 173 -20.97 -11.83 -13.07
C ALA A 173 -20.47 -12.20 -14.48
N ASP A 174 -20.39 -11.25 -15.41
CA ASP A 174 -19.90 -11.48 -16.77
C ASP A 174 -18.43 -11.95 -16.76
N LEU A 175 -17.67 -11.58 -15.73
CA LEU A 175 -16.23 -11.88 -15.64
C LEU A 175 -15.93 -13.28 -15.12
N GLN A 176 -16.91 -13.97 -14.51
CA GLN A 176 -16.67 -15.26 -13.84
C GLN A 176 -16.21 -16.39 -14.77
N GLY A 177 -16.52 -16.31 -16.07
CA GLY A 177 -16.13 -17.30 -17.06
C GLY A 177 -14.71 -17.13 -17.65
N TYR A 178 -14.04 -16.03 -17.32
CA TYR A 178 -12.73 -15.68 -17.90
C TYR A 178 -11.56 -16.02 -16.97
N THR A 179 -10.39 -16.19 -17.55
CA THR A 179 -9.13 -16.33 -16.82
C THR A 179 -8.58 -14.93 -16.56
N LEU A 180 -8.69 -14.48 -15.32
CA LEU A 180 -8.18 -13.18 -14.87
C LEU A 180 -6.83 -13.36 -14.17
N ALA A 181 -5.99 -12.33 -14.18
CA ALA A 181 -4.70 -12.35 -13.52
C ALA A 181 -4.35 -11.02 -12.87
N ALA A 182 -3.49 -11.10 -11.85
CA ALA A 182 -2.84 -9.97 -11.21
C ALA A 182 -1.53 -10.43 -10.54
N PRO A 183 -0.64 -9.51 -10.15
CA PRO A 183 0.49 -9.86 -9.31
C PRO A 183 0.05 -10.36 -7.94
N THR A 184 0.72 -11.39 -7.42
CA THR A 184 0.44 -11.95 -6.10
C THR A 184 0.75 -10.95 -4.97
N GLY A 185 -0.07 -10.98 -3.90
CA GLY A 185 0.09 -10.10 -2.75
C GLY A 185 -0.46 -8.68 -2.98
N THR A 186 -1.09 -8.41 -4.12
CA THR A 186 -1.79 -7.16 -4.41
C THR A 186 -3.27 -7.24 -4.03
N THR A 187 -3.89 -6.10 -3.77
CA THR A 187 -5.34 -5.98 -3.60
C THR A 187 -6.09 -6.32 -4.89
N SER A 188 -5.47 -6.12 -6.05
CA SER A 188 -5.97 -6.57 -7.35
C SER A 188 -6.19 -8.08 -7.41
N TYR A 189 -5.21 -8.86 -6.92
CA TYR A 189 -5.34 -10.31 -6.86
C TYR A 189 -6.41 -10.74 -5.85
N ASP A 190 -6.42 -10.12 -4.67
CA ASP A 190 -7.45 -10.36 -3.66
C ASP A 190 -8.85 -10.02 -4.20
N TYR A 191 -9.00 -8.94 -4.99
CA TYR A 191 -10.27 -8.58 -5.63
C TYR A 191 -10.76 -9.66 -6.62
N ILE A 192 -9.86 -10.25 -7.40
CA ILE A 192 -10.22 -11.37 -8.30
C ILE A 192 -10.73 -12.54 -7.47
N VAL A 193 -10.00 -12.95 -6.43
CA VAL A 193 -10.30 -14.16 -5.66
C VAL A 193 -11.53 -14.00 -4.78
N ASP A 194 -11.64 -12.86 -4.07
CA ASP A 194 -12.63 -12.67 -3.02
C ASP A 194 -13.93 -12.01 -3.52
N VAL A 195 -13.87 -11.20 -4.59
CA VAL A 195 -15.00 -10.43 -5.10
C VAL A 195 -15.53 -10.98 -6.42
N ILE A 196 -14.70 -11.08 -7.46
CA ILE A 196 -15.14 -11.59 -8.78
C ILE A 196 -15.42 -13.08 -8.72
N LYS A 197 -14.57 -13.86 -8.05
CA LYS A 197 -14.70 -15.30 -7.85
C LYS A 197 -14.85 -16.08 -9.18
N PRO A 198 -13.89 -15.96 -10.08
CA PRO A 198 -13.98 -16.65 -11.38
C PRO A 198 -14.04 -18.17 -11.18
N THR A 199 -14.67 -18.87 -12.13
CA THR A 199 -14.75 -20.33 -12.13
C THR A 199 -13.44 -21.00 -12.56
N LYS A 200 -12.56 -20.23 -13.21
CA LYS A 200 -11.19 -20.65 -13.59
C LYS A 200 -10.19 -20.15 -12.58
N GLU A 201 -9.12 -20.91 -12.36
CA GLU A 201 -8.01 -20.51 -11.52
C GLU A 201 -7.42 -19.18 -12.00
N PRO A 202 -7.31 -18.15 -11.14
CA PRO A 202 -6.68 -16.89 -11.51
C PRO A 202 -5.19 -17.05 -11.78
N GLY A 203 -4.67 -16.35 -12.79
CA GLY A 203 -3.24 -16.25 -13.04
C GLY A 203 -2.53 -15.47 -11.92
N ALA A 204 -1.61 -16.12 -11.22
CA ALA A 204 -0.83 -15.56 -10.12
C ALA A 204 0.62 -15.35 -10.57
N PHE A 205 1.03 -14.10 -10.73
CA PHE A 205 2.37 -13.73 -11.21
C PHE A 205 3.17 -13.00 -10.13
N SER A 206 4.49 -13.04 -10.22
CA SER A 206 5.36 -12.40 -9.21
C SER A 206 5.43 -10.88 -9.39
N THR A 207 5.29 -10.40 -10.63
CA THR A 207 5.44 -8.99 -10.98
C THR A 207 4.36 -8.51 -11.95
N LEU A 208 4.17 -7.19 -12.04
CA LEU A 208 3.33 -6.58 -13.08
C LEU A 208 3.87 -6.89 -14.48
N SER A 209 5.19 -6.88 -14.69
CA SER A 209 5.80 -7.22 -15.97
C SER A 209 5.47 -8.65 -16.42
N ASP A 210 5.49 -9.63 -15.49
CA ASP A 210 5.11 -11.02 -15.81
C ASP A 210 3.62 -11.11 -16.15
N THR A 211 2.76 -10.36 -15.42
CA THR A 211 1.32 -10.30 -15.70
C THR A 211 1.03 -9.70 -17.08
N VAL A 212 1.74 -8.61 -17.44
CA VAL A 212 1.67 -7.99 -18.77
C VAL A 212 2.19 -8.95 -19.87
N ALA A 213 3.26 -9.68 -19.60
CA ALA A 213 3.75 -10.68 -20.54
C ALA A 213 2.72 -11.80 -20.79
N ALA A 214 2.02 -12.24 -19.74
CA ALA A 214 0.99 -13.30 -19.84
C ALA A 214 -0.22 -12.87 -20.69
N ILE A 215 -0.74 -11.65 -20.52
CA ILE A 215 -1.85 -11.17 -21.36
C ILE A 215 -1.40 -10.93 -22.81
N ASN A 216 -0.20 -10.42 -23.02
CA ASN A 216 0.37 -10.26 -24.37
C ASN A 216 0.63 -11.61 -25.09
N ALA A 217 0.85 -12.68 -24.32
CA ALA A 217 0.97 -14.06 -24.81
C ALA A 217 -0.37 -14.80 -24.89
N HIS A 218 -1.52 -14.11 -24.62
CA HIS A 218 -2.87 -14.70 -24.60
C HIS A 218 -3.02 -15.88 -23.62
N GLN A 219 -2.24 -15.91 -22.54
CA GLN A 219 -2.36 -16.92 -21.49
C GLN A 219 -3.52 -16.63 -20.53
N VAL A 220 -3.93 -15.35 -20.45
CA VAL A 220 -5.06 -14.87 -19.66
C VAL A 220 -5.94 -13.95 -20.50
N ASP A 221 -7.23 -13.88 -20.15
CA ASP A 221 -8.22 -13.08 -20.87
C ASP A 221 -8.19 -11.61 -20.48
N GLY A 222 -7.84 -11.32 -19.22
CA GLY A 222 -7.76 -9.97 -18.68
C GLY A 222 -6.85 -9.87 -17.46
N ILE A 223 -6.37 -8.67 -17.18
CA ILE A 223 -5.58 -8.38 -15.98
C ILE A 223 -6.27 -7.31 -15.15
N VAL A 224 -6.19 -7.45 -13.83
CA VAL A 224 -6.72 -6.50 -12.85
C VAL A 224 -5.56 -5.76 -12.22
N VAL A 225 -5.63 -4.44 -12.22
CA VAL A 225 -4.63 -3.54 -11.65
C VAL A 225 -5.32 -2.25 -11.18
N ASP A 226 -4.62 -1.43 -10.42
CA ASP A 226 -5.09 -0.10 -10.05
C ASP A 226 -5.44 0.74 -11.28
N LEU A 227 -6.51 1.52 -11.22
CA LEU A 227 -7.01 2.30 -12.35
C LEU A 227 -5.94 3.19 -13.02
N PRO A 228 -5.07 3.93 -12.30
CA PRO A 228 -4.02 4.70 -12.96
C PRO A 228 -3.00 3.81 -13.70
N THR A 229 -2.68 2.64 -13.14
CA THR A 229 -1.84 1.64 -13.81
C THR A 229 -2.52 1.09 -15.06
N ALA A 230 -3.82 0.77 -14.99
CA ALA A 230 -4.60 0.29 -16.13
C ALA A 230 -4.59 1.28 -17.29
N LEU A 231 -4.79 2.56 -16.99
CA LEU A 231 -4.78 3.63 -17.99
C LEU A 231 -3.39 3.81 -18.62
N TYR A 232 -2.32 3.66 -17.84
CA TYR A 232 -0.96 3.74 -18.35
C TYR A 232 -0.63 2.56 -19.29
N ILE A 233 -0.85 1.32 -18.85
CA ILE A 233 -0.46 0.12 -19.61
C ILE A 233 -1.31 -0.10 -20.87
N ALA A 234 -2.55 0.46 -20.89
CA ALA A 234 -3.44 0.42 -22.04
C ALA A 234 -3.32 1.68 -22.93
N ASP A 235 -2.49 2.66 -22.59
CA ASP A 235 -2.31 3.88 -23.36
C ASP A 235 -1.81 3.55 -24.79
N PRO A 236 -2.42 4.11 -25.85
CA PRO A 236 -2.06 3.80 -27.22
C PRO A 236 -0.60 4.15 -27.62
N PHE A 237 0.04 5.05 -26.89
CA PHE A 237 1.42 5.46 -27.13
C PHE A 237 2.42 4.65 -26.31
N VAL A 238 1.99 4.08 -25.18
CA VAL A 238 2.81 3.24 -24.29
C VAL A 238 2.74 1.78 -24.70
N GLN A 239 1.54 1.24 -24.85
CA GLN A 239 1.25 -0.12 -25.30
C GLN A 239 2.02 -1.23 -24.56
N GLU A 240 2.15 -1.11 -23.23
CA GLU A 240 2.68 -2.23 -22.43
C GLU A 240 1.81 -3.47 -22.64
N VAL A 241 0.49 -3.30 -22.63
CA VAL A 241 -0.46 -4.33 -23.10
C VAL A 241 -0.89 -3.97 -24.54
N LYS A 242 -0.42 -4.76 -25.48
CA LYS A 242 -0.64 -4.51 -26.92
C LYS A 242 -2.11 -4.56 -27.30
N ASN A 243 -2.55 -3.58 -28.10
CA ASN A 243 -3.91 -3.48 -28.62
C ASN A 243 -4.98 -3.67 -27.53
N SER A 244 -4.79 -3.02 -26.38
CA SER A 244 -5.64 -3.19 -25.21
C SER A 244 -6.61 -2.02 -25.00
N VAL A 245 -7.52 -2.24 -24.06
CA VAL A 245 -8.47 -1.24 -23.56
C VAL A 245 -8.68 -1.46 -22.07
N VAL A 246 -8.91 -0.38 -21.32
CA VAL A 246 -9.50 -0.44 -19.99
C VAL A 246 -10.98 -0.72 -20.16
N VAL A 247 -11.44 -1.92 -19.84
CA VAL A 247 -12.83 -2.37 -20.03
C VAL A 247 -13.77 -1.66 -19.07
N GLY A 248 -13.35 -1.56 -17.81
CA GLY A 248 -14.11 -0.90 -16.75
C GLY A 248 -13.30 -0.84 -15.46
N GLN A 249 -13.74 0.02 -14.55
CA GLN A 249 -13.29 0.04 -13.18
C GLN A 249 -14.26 -0.72 -12.29
N PHE A 250 -13.73 -1.29 -11.21
CA PHE A 250 -14.55 -2.07 -10.29
C PHE A 250 -15.23 -1.18 -9.26
N PRO A 251 -16.45 -1.55 -8.81
CA PRO A 251 -17.12 -0.87 -7.74
C PRO A 251 -16.37 -1.09 -6.40
N THR A 252 -16.44 -0.11 -5.52
CA THR A 252 -15.97 -0.28 -4.15
C THR A 252 -16.80 -1.33 -3.44
N VAL A 253 -16.14 -2.34 -2.86
CA VAL A 253 -16.76 -3.35 -2.02
C VAL A 253 -16.15 -3.27 -0.62
N GLY A 254 -16.98 -2.94 0.39
CA GLY A 254 -16.51 -2.71 1.75
C GLY A 254 -15.87 -1.32 1.96
N THR A 255 -14.70 -1.27 2.58
CA THR A 255 -13.98 -0.01 2.82
C THR A 255 -13.37 0.50 1.51
N PRO A 256 -13.49 1.81 1.20
CA PRO A 256 -12.84 2.39 0.03
C PRO A 256 -11.33 2.13 0.05
N GLU A 257 -10.81 1.69 -1.09
CA GLU A 257 -9.39 1.43 -1.25
C GLU A 257 -8.63 2.75 -1.41
N HIS A 258 -7.48 2.85 -0.77
CA HIS A 258 -6.63 4.02 -0.87
C HIS A 258 -5.15 3.65 -0.70
N PHE A 259 -4.28 4.45 -1.28
CA PHE A 259 -2.84 4.33 -1.07
C PHE A 259 -2.41 5.07 0.18
N GLY A 260 -1.55 4.44 0.97
CA GLY A 260 -0.86 5.02 2.11
C GLY A 260 0.65 4.74 2.06
N MET A 261 1.44 5.64 2.63
CA MET A 261 2.85 5.37 2.88
C MET A 261 2.98 4.37 4.02
N THR A 262 3.94 3.46 3.95
CA THR A 262 4.16 2.43 4.99
C THR A 262 5.42 2.68 5.77
N PHE A 263 5.36 2.35 7.06
CA PHE A 263 6.41 2.57 8.05
C PHE A 263 6.63 1.31 8.88
N ILE A 264 7.81 1.17 9.47
CA ILE A 264 7.97 0.18 10.55
C ILE A 264 6.94 0.47 11.65
N LYS A 265 6.40 -0.58 12.26
CA LYS A 265 5.39 -0.48 13.32
C LYS A 265 5.89 0.37 14.49
N GLY A 266 5.08 1.35 14.93
CA GLY A 266 5.42 2.28 16.00
C GLY A 266 6.37 3.42 15.60
N ASN A 267 6.55 3.69 14.31
CA ASN A 267 7.44 4.77 13.85
C ASN A 267 6.81 6.15 14.08
N PRO A 268 7.45 7.06 14.86
CA PRO A 268 6.90 8.39 15.11
C PRO A 268 6.81 9.29 13.86
N VAL A 269 7.55 8.98 12.79
CA VAL A 269 7.50 9.71 11.51
C VAL A 269 6.08 9.70 10.91
N VAL A 270 5.26 8.68 11.20
CA VAL A 270 3.85 8.59 10.72
C VAL A 270 3.07 9.85 11.06
N GLY A 271 3.18 10.33 12.30
CA GLY A 271 2.46 11.54 12.74
C GLY A 271 2.85 12.78 11.93
N CYS A 272 4.14 12.95 11.66
CA CYS A 272 4.66 14.09 10.89
C CYS A 272 4.26 14.02 9.42
N VAL A 273 4.27 12.82 8.82
CA VAL A 273 3.79 12.60 7.45
C VAL A 273 2.29 12.85 7.34
N ASN A 274 1.49 12.42 8.32
CA ASN A 274 0.05 12.68 8.32
C ASN A 274 -0.25 14.17 8.41
N GLN A 275 0.51 14.91 9.21
CA GLN A 275 0.39 16.36 9.28
C GLN A 275 0.79 17.03 7.96
N ALA A 276 1.89 16.60 7.34
CA ALA A 276 2.28 17.06 6.00
C ALA A 276 1.19 16.79 4.97
N LEU A 277 0.60 15.59 4.95
CA LEU A 277 -0.51 15.27 4.06
C LEU A 277 -1.75 16.16 4.31
N ALA A 278 -2.05 16.46 5.57
CA ALA A 278 -3.16 17.37 5.92
C ALA A 278 -2.90 18.80 5.41
N GLU A 279 -1.68 19.32 5.57
CA GLU A 279 -1.25 20.60 5.02
C GLU A 279 -1.40 20.64 3.50
N LEU A 280 -0.84 19.64 2.79
CA LEU A 280 -0.88 19.51 1.31
C LEU A 280 -2.30 19.31 0.75
N LYS A 281 -3.20 18.69 1.52
CA LYS A 281 -4.62 18.62 1.19
C LYS A 281 -5.31 19.96 1.34
N SER A 282 -5.03 20.67 2.44
CA SER A 282 -5.71 21.93 2.77
C SER A 282 -5.33 23.08 1.84
N ASP A 283 -4.08 23.11 1.36
CA ASP A 283 -3.58 24.16 0.44
C ASP A 283 -3.78 23.81 -1.04
N GLY A 284 -4.29 22.59 -1.35
CA GLY A 284 -4.54 22.12 -2.70
C GLY A 284 -3.34 21.56 -3.43
N THR A 285 -2.16 21.51 -2.82
CA THR A 285 -0.93 20.99 -3.44
C THR A 285 -1.08 19.52 -3.85
N LEU A 286 -1.64 18.67 -2.98
CA LEU A 286 -1.87 17.26 -3.29
C LEU A 286 -2.82 17.08 -4.48
N GLN A 287 -3.89 17.90 -4.54
CA GLN A 287 -4.82 17.90 -5.67
C GLN A 287 -4.14 18.34 -6.98
N ALA A 288 -3.29 19.37 -6.93
CA ALA A 288 -2.55 19.84 -8.11
C ALA A 288 -1.58 18.75 -8.63
N ILE A 289 -0.87 18.05 -7.74
CA ILE A 289 0.00 16.91 -8.09
C ILE A 289 -0.82 15.78 -8.74
N THR A 290 -1.97 15.43 -8.15
CA THR A 290 -2.89 14.40 -8.68
C THR A 290 -3.37 14.77 -10.08
N THR A 291 -3.84 15.98 -10.27
CA THR A 291 -4.31 16.48 -11.56
C THR A 291 -3.21 16.39 -12.61
N LYS A 292 -2.03 16.92 -12.30
CA LYS A 292 -0.89 16.95 -13.22
C LYS A 292 -0.43 15.55 -13.67
N TRP A 293 -0.36 14.60 -12.77
CA TRP A 293 0.28 13.34 -13.06
C TRP A 293 -0.69 12.21 -13.39
N LEU A 294 -1.92 12.24 -12.86
CA LEU A 294 -2.91 11.18 -13.07
C LEU A 294 -4.08 11.63 -13.94
N SER A 295 -4.68 12.81 -13.72
CA SER A 295 -5.92 13.18 -14.40
C SER A 295 -5.71 13.74 -15.81
N GLU A 296 -4.72 14.62 -16.02
CA GLU A 296 -4.47 15.23 -17.35
C GLU A 296 -4.02 14.21 -18.40
N LYS A 297 -3.43 13.10 -17.95
CA LYS A 297 -2.88 12.07 -18.83
C LYS A 297 -3.80 10.87 -19.03
N THR A 298 -4.79 10.66 -18.16
CA THR A 298 -5.49 9.36 -18.07
C THR A 298 -6.99 9.42 -18.36
N ASN A 299 -7.60 10.60 -18.45
CA ASN A 299 -9.04 10.78 -18.72
C ASN A 299 -9.95 9.88 -17.83
N VAL A 300 -9.61 9.76 -16.54
CA VAL A 300 -10.18 8.83 -15.53
C VAL A 300 -11.72 8.91 -15.43
N GLY A 301 -12.29 10.08 -15.75
CA GLY A 301 -13.74 10.30 -15.65
C GLY A 301 -14.61 9.53 -16.68
N SER A 302 -13.99 8.87 -17.67
CA SER A 302 -14.72 8.19 -18.76
C SER A 302 -14.73 6.64 -18.65
N VAL A 303 -14.04 6.06 -17.67
CA VAL A 303 -14.01 4.59 -17.52
C VAL A 303 -15.30 4.12 -16.83
N PRO A 304 -16.10 3.23 -17.47
CA PRO A 304 -17.36 2.75 -16.88
C PRO A 304 -17.09 1.94 -15.60
N VAL A 305 -18.07 1.95 -14.69
CA VAL A 305 -18.02 1.12 -13.47
C VAL A 305 -18.81 -0.16 -13.71
N PHE A 306 -18.23 -1.32 -13.44
CA PHE A 306 -18.95 -2.60 -13.49
C PHE A 306 -20.09 -2.62 -12.48
N SER A 307 -21.23 -3.18 -12.88
CA SER A 307 -22.29 -3.46 -11.93
C SER A 307 -21.94 -4.67 -11.05
N THR A 308 -22.47 -4.70 -9.84
CA THR A 308 -22.29 -5.82 -8.89
C THR A 308 -23.20 -7.02 -9.20
N SER A 309 -24.21 -6.83 -10.04
CA SER A 309 -25.22 -7.83 -10.44
C SER A 309 -25.31 -7.94 -11.95
#